data_45128f71141ffa21083315b606d15511
#
_entry.id   45128f71141ffa21083315b606d15511
#
_cell.length_a   1.000
_cell.length_b   1.000
_cell.length_c   1.000
_cell.angle_alpha   90.00
_cell.angle_beta   90.00
_cell.angle_gamma   90.00
#
_symmetry.space_group_name_H-M   'P 1'
#
loop_
_entity.id
_entity.type
_entity.pdbx_description
1 polymer ?
#
loop_
_entity_poly.entity_id
_entity_poly.type
_entity_poly.pdbx_seq_one_letter_code
_entity_poly.pdbx_strand_id
1 'polypeptide(L)'
;MSESTTVTSRLARLTGGQAKQKLLAFASLIALIAIFTALKPDAFMTRDNIIGILQSTTVIGVLAIASTFIIITSGIDLSVGVLMTFCAVMAGVFLVNLGMPLPLGIVCALAMGALAGCISGLAITKLKVPPFIATLGMMMLLKGASLIITNTRPIYFNDVSGFDQIALGSLIGEVIPSLPIPNGVLILFLVAIVCAVVLNKTALGRYTYALGSNEEAVRLSGVNVNFWKVVIYAFSGSICGIAGLLIASRLNSAQPALGQGYELDAIAAVVIGGTSLSGGVGTILGTIIGAFIMSVLINGLRIMSVAQEWQMVLTGLIIILAVYTDNLRRNT
;
A
#
# COMPACT_ATOMS: atom_id res chain seq x y z
N MET A 1 32.88 15.39 26.75
CA MET A 1 31.87 14.48 27.32
C MET A 1 30.42 15.00 27.21
N SER A 2 30.10 16.15 26.62
CA SER A 2 28.73 16.72 26.54
C SER A 2 27.96 16.39 25.26
N GLU A 3 28.61 15.99 24.16
CA GLU A 3 27.92 15.71 22.88
C GLU A 3 27.27 14.31 22.83
N SER A 4 27.82 13.31 23.52
CA SER A 4 27.26 11.96 23.53
C SER A 4 25.93 11.85 24.27
N THR A 5 25.72 12.69 25.30
CA THR A 5 24.48 12.75 26.06
C THR A 5 23.32 13.38 25.26
N THR A 6 23.62 14.27 24.33
CA THR A 6 22.61 14.96 23.50
C THR A 6 22.09 14.07 22.39
N VAL A 7 22.92 13.23 21.80
CA VAL A 7 22.54 12.28 20.73
C VAL A 7 21.67 11.16 21.26
N THR A 8 22.04 10.56 22.42
CA THR A 8 21.25 9.51 23.07
C THR A 8 19.89 10.01 23.55
N SER A 9 19.80 11.25 24.06
CA SER A 9 18.52 11.84 24.48
C SER A 9 17.60 12.17 23.29
N ARG A 10 18.15 12.59 22.14
CA ARG A 10 17.40 12.80 20.90
C ARG A 10 16.88 11.49 20.32
N LEU A 11 17.70 10.44 20.28
CA LEU A 11 17.30 9.10 19.84
C LEU A 11 16.21 8.50 20.75
N ALA A 12 16.32 8.66 22.07
CA ALA A 12 15.29 8.22 23.01
C ALA A 12 13.95 8.97 22.86
N ARG A 13 13.99 10.27 22.52
CA ARG A 13 12.78 11.07 22.22
C ARG A 13 12.14 10.64 20.89
N LEU A 14 12.94 10.36 19.85
CA LEU A 14 12.43 9.91 18.54
C LEU A 14 11.82 8.50 18.62
N THR A 15 12.46 7.57 19.34
CA THR A 15 11.92 6.21 19.54
C THR A 15 10.70 6.20 20.46
N GLY A 16 10.66 7.03 21.51
CA GLY A 16 9.52 7.20 22.38
C GLY A 16 8.31 7.82 21.67
N GLY A 17 8.54 8.77 20.76
CA GLY A 17 7.49 9.37 19.93
C GLY A 17 6.84 8.38 18.97
N GLN A 18 7.64 7.56 18.28
CA GLN A 18 7.12 6.52 17.36
C GLN A 18 6.37 5.41 18.09
N ALA A 19 6.83 4.98 19.26
CA ALA A 19 6.14 3.97 20.07
C ALA A 19 4.77 4.48 20.54
N LYS A 20 4.71 5.72 21.04
CA LYS A 20 3.45 6.38 21.43
C LYS A 20 2.46 6.49 20.25
N GLN A 21 2.95 6.83 19.06
CA GLN A 21 2.13 6.97 17.86
C GLN A 21 1.51 5.62 17.42
N LYS A 22 2.32 4.55 17.42
CA LYS A 22 1.82 3.19 17.13
C LYS A 22 0.77 2.75 18.16
N LEU A 23 0.99 3.05 19.42
CA LEU A 23 0.03 2.75 20.50
C LEU A 23 -1.29 3.50 20.29
N LEU A 24 -1.24 4.78 19.93
CA LEU A 24 -2.43 5.59 19.63
C LEU A 24 -3.16 5.06 18.38
N ALA A 25 -2.45 4.70 17.31
CA ALA A 25 -3.05 4.09 16.12
C ALA A 25 -3.72 2.75 16.48
N PHE A 26 -3.06 1.91 17.27
CA PHE A 26 -3.65 0.64 17.72
C PHE A 26 -4.87 0.84 18.62
N ALA A 27 -4.82 1.81 19.54
CA ALA A 27 -5.96 2.18 20.37
C ALA A 27 -7.14 2.69 19.52
N SER A 28 -6.89 3.49 18.49
CA SER A 28 -7.93 3.96 17.57
C SER A 28 -8.57 2.82 16.76
N LEU A 29 -7.78 1.81 16.36
CA LEU A 29 -8.31 0.60 15.71
C LEU A 29 -9.24 -0.16 16.65
N ILE A 30 -8.83 -0.39 17.90
CA ILE A 30 -9.68 -1.05 18.91
C ILE A 30 -10.95 -0.25 19.16
N ALA A 31 -10.85 1.08 19.28
CA ALA A 31 -12.00 1.95 19.49
C ALA A 31 -13.00 1.86 18.33
N LEU A 32 -12.53 1.86 17.07
CA LEU A 32 -13.39 1.70 15.88
C LEU A 32 -14.08 0.34 15.87
N ILE A 33 -13.36 -0.74 16.17
CA ILE A 33 -13.95 -2.08 16.27
C ILE A 33 -15.03 -2.10 17.35
N ALA A 34 -14.76 -1.52 18.52
CA ALA A 34 -15.73 -1.47 19.62
C ALA A 34 -16.97 -0.64 19.24
N ILE A 35 -16.80 0.51 18.59
CA ILE A 35 -17.91 1.37 18.12
C ILE A 35 -18.81 0.61 17.14
N PHE A 36 -18.25 0.02 16.08
CA PHE A 36 -19.06 -0.69 15.08
C PHE A 36 -19.69 -1.97 15.65
N THR A 37 -19.00 -2.65 16.57
CA THR A 37 -19.58 -3.79 17.30
C THR A 37 -20.79 -3.36 18.15
N ALA A 38 -20.68 -2.24 18.85
CA ALA A 38 -21.79 -1.71 19.64
C ALA A 38 -22.97 -1.24 18.79
N LEU A 39 -22.70 -0.64 17.62
CA LEU A 39 -23.72 -0.13 16.70
C LEU A 39 -24.44 -1.24 15.90
N LYS A 40 -23.74 -2.32 15.58
CA LYS A 40 -24.27 -3.45 14.77
C LYS A 40 -23.72 -4.79 15.27
N PRO A 41 -24.10 -5.22 16.51
CA PRO A 41 -23.54 -6.43 17.13
C PRO A 41 -23.79 -7.70 16.29
N ASP A 42 -24.96 -7.81 15.70
CA ASP A 42 -25.38 -9.00 14.95
C ASP A 42 -24.73 -9.12 13.55
N ALA A 43 -24.11 -8.04 13.05
CA ALA A 43 -23.53 -8.02 11.70
C ALA A 43 -22.02 -7.83 11.72
N PHE A 44 -21.48 -6.97 12.59
CA PHE A 44 -20.09 -6.54 12.52
C PHE A 44 -19.11 -7.65 12.94
N MET A 45 -19.40 -8.39 14.01
CA MET A 45 -18.55 -9.47 14.54
C MET A 45 -18.84 -10.85 13.93
N THR A 46 -19.60 -10.91 12.84
CA THR A 46 -19.81 -12.18 12.13
C THR A 46 -18.52 -12.65 11.46
N ARG A 47 -18.35 -13.97 11.37
CA ARG A 47 -17.20 -14.59 10.71
C ARG A 47 -16.99 -14.07 9.28
N ASP A 48 -18.06 -14.02 8.51
CA ASP A 48 -17.99 -13.58 7.10
C ASP A 48 -17.58 -12.12 6.97
N ASN A 49 -18.05 -11.26 7.90
CA ASN A 49 -17.64 -9.88 7.92
C ASN A 49 -16.17 -9.70 8.32
N ILE A 50 -15.68 -10.44 9.30
CA ILE A 50 -14.26 -10.43 9.68
C ILE A 50 -13.39 -10.87 8.51
N ILE A 51 -13.77 -11.94 7.80
CA ILE A 51 -13.07 -12.38 6.58
C ILE A 51 -13.12 -11.28 5.51
N GLY A 52 -14.25 -10.61 5.33
CA GLY A 52 -14.40 -9.48 4.41
C GLY A 52 -13.50 -8.30 4.73
N ILE A 53 -13.35 -7.94 6.02
CA ILE A 53 -12.40 -6.92 6.48
C ILE A 53 -10.97 -7.34 6.17
N LEU A 54 -10.58 -8.56 6.51
CA LEU A 54 -9.26 -9.11 6.24
C LEU A 54 -8.92 -9.06 4.75
N GLN A 55 -9.83 -9.50 3.87
CA GLN A 55 -9.65 -9.45 2.42
C GLN A 55 -9.53 -8.02 1.87
N SER A 56 -10.32 -7.09 2.40
CA SER A 56 -10.22 -5.68 2.00
C SER A 56 -8.89 -5.07 2.44
N THR A 57 -8.46 -5.37 3.68
CA THR A 57 -7.16 -4.94 4.21
C THR A 57 -6.00 -5.48 3.39
N THR A 58 -6.13 -6.64 2.77
CA THR A 58 -5.07 -7.25 1.96
C THR A 58 -4.62 -6.32 0.83
N VAL A 59 -5.54 -5.81 0.04
CA VAL A 59 -5.23 -4.95 -1.11
C VAL A 59 -4.74 -3.58 -0.64
N ILE A 60 -5.50 -2.93 0.25
CA ILE A 60 -5.15 -1.60 0.79
C ILE A 60 -3.80 -1.68 1.51
N GLY A 61 -3.56 -2.73 2.30
CA GLY A 61 -2.32 -2.91 3.05
C GLY A 61 -1.09 -3.09 2.16
N VAL A 62 -1.19 -3.89 1.08
CA VAL A 62 -0.07 -4.06 0.12
C VAL A 62 0.22 -2.76 -0.60
N LEU A 63 -0.81 -2.01 -1.06
CA LEU A 63 -0.63 -0.69 -1.66
C LEU A 63 -0.04 0.33 -0.68
N ALA A 64 -0.51 0.31 0.58
CA ALA A 64 0.03 1.17 1.62
C ALA A 64 1.50 0.85 1.93
N ILE A 65 1.91 -0.43 1.93
CA ILE A 65 3.32 -0.83 2.05
C ILE A 65 4.15 -0.24 0.90
N ALA A 66 3.68 -0.35 -0.35
CA ALA A 66 4.33 0.25 -1.51
C ALA A 66 4.50 1.76 -1.33
N SER A 67 3.41 2.45 -0.98
CA SER A 67 3.40 3.90 -0.76
C SER A 67 4.28 4.34 0.41
N THR A 68 4.48 3.48 1.43
CA THR A 68 5.34 3.79 2.58
C THR A 68 6.78 4.09 2.16
N PHE A 69 7.36 3.30 1.24
CA PHE A 69 8.71 3.54 0.75
C PHE A 69 8.84 4.89 0.05
N ILE A 70 7.85 5.25 -0.74
CA ILE A 70 7.85 6.52 -1.49
C ILE A 70 7.64 7.70 -0.54
N ILE A 71 6.67 7.62 0.38
CA ILE A 71 6.36 8.68 1.32
C ILE A 71 7.54 8.96 2.26
N ILE A 72 8.25 7.92 2.73
CA ILE A 72 9.47 8.10 3.53
C ILE A 72 10.53 8.91 2.76
N THR A 73 10.59 8.87 1.43
CA THR A 73 11.50 9.72 0.63
C THR A 73 10.97 11.13 0.38
N SER A 74 9.91 11.58 1.05
CA SER A 74 9.18 12.83 0.79
C SER A 74 8.52 12.88 -0.60
N GLY A 75 8.35 11.72 -1.26
CA GLY A 75 7.64 11.57 -2.52
C GLY A 75 6.16 11.29 -2.30
N ILE A 76 5.34 11.58 -3.30
CA ILE A 76 3.95 11.16 -3.36
C ILE A 76 3.76 10.42 -4.68
N ASP A 77 3.17 9.22 -4.64
CA ASP A 77 2.83 8.47 -5.84
C ASP A 77 1.32 8.28 -5.93
N LEU A 78 0.71 9.00 -6.86
CA LEU A 78 -0.72 8.90 -7.13
C LEU A 78 -1.05 7.78 -8.12
N SER A 79 -0.05 7.10 -8.68
CA SER A 79 -0.30 6.06 -9.67
C SER A 79 -0.58 4.69 -9.05
N VAL A 80 -0.30 4.46 -7.76
CA VAL A 80 -0.29 3.13 -7.12
C VAL A 80 -1.58 2.34 -7.31
N GLY A 81 -2.76 2.98 -7.23
CA GLY A 81 -4.04 2.31 -7.45
C GLY A 81 -4.26 1.90 -8.90
N VAL A 82 -3.96 2.78 -9.83
CA VAL A 82 -4.06 2.49 -11.28
C VAL A 82 -2.94 1.56 -11.74
N LEU A 83 -1.74 1.67 -11.15
CA LEU A 83 -0.64 0.73 -11.39
C LEU A 83 -1.00 -0.70 -10.96
N MET A 84 -1.65 -0.86 -9.81
CA MET A 84 -2.24 -2.13 -9.39
C MET A 84 -3.15 -2.70 -10.48
N THR A 85 -4.08 -1.89 -10.98
CA THR A 85 -5.01 -2.29 -12.06
C THR A 85 -4.28 -2.65 -13.34
N PHE A 86 -3.29 -1.86 -13.75
CA PHE A 86 -2.47 -2.15 -14.92
C PHE A 86 -1.75 -3.50 -14.78
N CYS A 87 -1.18 -3.80 -13.62
CA CYS A 87 -0.56 -5.11 -13.36
C CYS A 87 -1.58 -6.26 -13.39
N ALA A 88 -2.80 -6.04 -12.90
CA ALA A 88 -3.89 -7.01 -13.02
C ALA A 88 -4.25 -7.28 -14.49
N VAL A 89 -4.36 -6.23 -15.30
CA VAL A 89 -4.60 -6.33 -16.75
C VAL A 89 -3.46 -7.07 -17.44
N MET A 90 -2.21 -6.75 -17.11
CA MET A 90 -1.05 -7.44 -17.68
C MET A 90 -1.00 -8.92 -17.27
N ALA A 91 -1.40 -9.26 -16.04
CA ALA A 91 -1.58 -10.66 -15.64
C ALA A 91 -2.62 -11.36 -16.53
N GLY A 92 -3.76 -10.70 -16.80
CA GLY A 92 -4.77 -11.21 -17.73
C GLY A 92 -4.20 -11.43 -19.15
N VAL A 93 -3.42 -10.48 -19.66
CA VAL A 93 -2.75 -10.62 -20.96
C VAL A 93 -1.81 -11.82 -20.97
N PHE A 94 -0.95 -11.97 -19.96
CA PHE A 94 0.03 -13.06 -19.92
C PHE A 94 -0.62 -14.44 -19.68
N LEU A 95 -1.56 -14.52 -18.75
CA LEU A 95 -2.14 -15.81 -18.35
C LEU A 95 -3.26 -16.27 -19.28
N VAL A 96 -4.13 -15.35 -19.71
CA VAL A 96 -5.32 -15.69 -20.49
C VAL A 96 -5.05 -15.52 -21.99
N ASN A 97 -4.58 -14.37 -22.44
CA ASN A 97 -4.44 -14.10 -23.87
C ASN A 97 -3.23 -14.81 -24.48
N LEU A 98 -2.10 -14.90 -23.73
CA LEU A 98 -0.87 -15.57 -24.19
C LEU A 98 -0.75 -17.02 -23.66
N GLY A 99 -1.64 -17.47 -22.77
CA GLY A 99 -1.64 -18.83 -22.24
C GLY A 99 -0.38 -19.19 -21.44
N MET A 100 0.28 -18.22 -20.82
CA MET A 100 1.50 -18.50 -20.05
C MET A 100 1.20 -19.33 -18.79
N PRO A 101 2.14 -20.18 -18.35
CA PRO A 101 2.03 -20.86 -17.06
C PRO A 101 1.89 -19.87 -15.90
N LEU A 102 1.08 -20.21 -14.90
CA LEU A 102 0.75 -19.33 -13.77
C LEU A 102 1.97 -18.67 -13.10
N PRO A 103 3.07 -19.37 -12.76
CA PRO A 103 4.22 -18.73 -12.12
C PRO A 103 4.90 -17.69 -13.03
N LEU A 104 4.99 -17.98 -14.33
CA LEU A 104 5.62 -17.08 -15.29
C LEU A 104 4.76 -15.81 -15.50
N GLY A 105 3.45 -15.96 -15.65
CA GLY A 105 2.53 -14.82 -15.78
C GLY A 105 2.56 -13.91 -14.56
N ILE A 106 2.65 -14.48 -13.35
CA ILE A 106 2.83 -13.72 -12.11
C ILE A 106 4.11 -12.89 -12.15
N VAL A 107 5.25 -13.52 -12.46
CA VAL A 107 6.56 -12.82 -12.54
C VAL A 107 6.52 -11.71 -13.59
N CYS A 108 5.94 -11.96 -14.76
CA CYS A 108 5.80 -10.95 -15.80
C CYS A 108 4.92 -9.76 -15.34
N ALA A 109 3.81 -10.02 -14.65
CA ALA A 109 2.95 -8.96 -14.13
C ALA A 109 3.68 -8.09 -13.08
N LEU A 110 4.47 -8.70 -12.18
CA LEU A 110 5.31 -7.98 -11.21
C LEU A 110 6.40 -7.16 -11.91
N ALA A 111 7.01 -7.70 -12.95
CA ALA A 111 8.02 -7.01 -13.74
C ALA A 111 7.43 -5.77 -14.44
N MET A 112 6.18 -5.85 -14.93
CA MET A 112 5.48 -4.69 -15.50
C MET A 112 5.23 -3.60 -14.45
N GLY A 113 4.92 -3.97 -13.22
CA GLY A 113 4.82 -3.03 -12.10
C GLY A 113 6.16 -2.35 -11.78
N ALA A 114 7.25 -3.12 -11.71
CA ALA A 114 8.59 -2.60 -11.52
C ALA A 114 9.02 -1.66 -12.68
N LEU A 115 8.70 -2.02 -13.92
CA LEU A 115 8.99 -1.21 -15.11
C LEU A 115 8.26 0.14 -15.07
N ALA A 116 6.97 0.15 -14.75
CA ALA A 116 6.19 1.37 -14.63
C ALA A 116 6.73 2.28 -13.50
N GLY A 117 7.05 1.69 -12.34
CA GLY A 117 7.72 2.41 -11.25
C GLY A 117 9.10 2.94 -11.65
N CYS A 118 9.88 2.18 -12.40
CA CYS A 118 11.17 2.62 -12.95
C CYS A 118 10.98 3.83 -13.88
N ILE A 119 9.99 3.83 -14.76
CA ILE A 119 9.68 4.95 -15.65
C ILE A 119 9.30 6.19 -14.84
N SER A 120 8.47 6.05 -13.80
CA SER A 120 8.15 7.15 -12.86
C SER A 120 9.41 7.70 -12.20
N GLY A 121 10.26 6.81 -11.68
CA GLY A 121 11.53 7.19 -11.07
C GLY A 121 12.48 7.90 -12.04
N LEU A 122 12.55 7.47 -13.29
CA LEU A 122 13.33 8.13 -14.33
C LEU A 122 12.76 9.51 -14.71
N ALA A 123 11.44 9.65 -14.80
CA ALA A 123 10.80 10.94 -15.04
C ALA A 123 11.16 11.95 -13.93
N ILE A 124 11.14 11.52 -12.67
CA ILE A 124 11.48 12.35 -11.52
C ILE A 124 12.96 12.73 -11.53
N THR A 125 13.85 11.77 -11.80
CA THR A 125 15.31 11.98 -11.61
C THR A 125 16.00 12.54 -12.85
N LYS A 126 15.63 12.10 -14.05
CA LYS A 126 16.27 12.51 -15.32
C LYS A 126 15.58 13.71 -15.95
N LEU A 127 14.23 13.69 -15.99
CA LEU A 127 13.45 14.80 -16.53
C LEU A 127 13.20 15.91 -15.48
N LYS A 128 13.58 15.67 -14.21
CA LYS A 128 13.41 16.61 -13.08
C LYS A 128 11.95 17.05 -12.89
N VAL A 129 11.00 16.19 -13.25
CA VAL A 129 9.58 16.43 -13.02
C VAL A 129 9.28 16.23 -11.53
N PRO A 130 8.54 17.11 -10.87
CA PRO A 130 8.13 16.91 -9.48
C PRO A 130 7.41 15.57 -9.31
N PRO A 131 7.64 14.81 -8.22
CA PRO A 131 7.08 13.47 -8.02
C PRO A 131 5.56 13.39 -8.22
N PHE A 132 4.82 14.34 -7.65
CA PHE A 132 3.37 14.44 -7.78
C PHE A 132 2.92 14.53 -9.26
N ILE A 133 3.58 15.37 -10.07
CA ILE A 133 3.23 15.54 -11.49
C ILE A 133 3.62 14.31 -12.30
N ALA A 134 4.79 13.73 -12.04
CA ALA A 134 5.27 12.54 -12.74
C ALA A 134 4.32 11.35 -12.51
N THR A 135 3.89 11.13 -11.26
CA THR A 135 3.01 10.01 -10.91
C THR A 135 1.55 10.26 -11.33
N LEU A 136 1.09 11.51 -11.32
CA LEU A 136 -0.23 11.87 -11.90
C LEU A 136 -0.25 11.59 -13.42
N GLY A 137 0.81 11.97 -14.15
CA GLY A 137 0.97 11.63 -15.57
C GLY A 137 1.01 10.12 -15.78
N MET A 138 1.79 9.38 -14.96
CA MET A 138 1.86 7.92 -15.02
C MET A 138 0.49 7.28 -14.74
N MET A 139 -0.27 7.78 -13.79
CA MET A 139 -1.63 7.32 -13.52
C MET A 139 -2.52 7.38 -14.78
N MET A 140 -2.49 8.51 -15.50
CA MET A 140 -3.26 8.66 -16.73
C MET A 140 -2.75 7.74 -17.85
N LEU A 141 -1.44 7.61 -18.02
CA LEU A 141 -0.82 6.71 -19.00
C LEU A 141 -1.22 5.25 -18.76
N LEU A 142 -1.10 4.76 -17.53
CA LEU A 142 -1.41 3.38 -17.19
C LEU A 142 -2.91 3.09 -17.29
N LYS A 143 -3.77 4.07 -16.91
CA LYS A 143 -5.22 3.95 -17.10
C LYS A 143 -5.58 3.84 -18.58
N GLY A 144 -5.05 4.74 -19.41
CA GLY A 144 -5.24 4.71 -20.85
C GLY A 144 -4.74 3.40 -21.48
N ALA A 145 -3.54 2.97 -21.11
CA ALA A 145 -2.96 1.71 -21.59
C ALA A 145 -3.84 0.51 -21.21
N SER A 146 -4.32 0.44 -19.97
CA SER A 146 -5.21 -0.64 -19.51
C SER A 146 -6.50 -0.70 -20.34
N LEU A 147 -7.12 0.43 -20.61
CA LEU A 147 -8.35 0.52 -21.43
C LEU A 147 -8.10 0.13 -22.89
N ILE A 148 -6.99 0.57 -23.48
CA ILE A 148 -6.61 0.23 -24.87
C ILE A 148 -6.33 -1.26 -25.00
N ILE A 149 -5.48 -1.83 -24.13
CA ILE A 149 -5.09 -3.26 -24.17
C ILE A 149 -6.31 -4.18 -24.04
N THR A 150 -7.28 -3.80 -23.21
CA THR A 150 -8.46 -4.63 -22.94
C THR A 150 -9.66 -4.31 -23.83
N ASN A 151 -9.55 -3.30 -24.73
CA ASN A 151 -10.71 -2.74 -25.44
C ASN A 151 -11.86 -2.40 -24.47
N THR A 152 -11.52 -1.82 -23.31
CA THR A 152 -12.44 -1.41 -22.24
C THR A 152 -13.25 -2.56 -21.61
N ARG A 153 -12.91 -3.82 -21.86
CA ARG A 153 -13.61 -5.01 -21.35
C ARG A 153 -12.77 -5.70 -20.26
N PRO A 154 -13.40 -6.30 -19.25
CA PRO A 154 -12.69 -7.15 -18.29
C PRO A 154 -12.06 -8.39 -18.96
N ILE A 155 -10.89 -8.82 -18.46
CA ILE A 155 -10.30 -10.12 -18.78
C ILE A 155 -10.63 -11.07 -17.62
N TYR A 156 -11.27 -12.21 -17.90
CA TYR A 156 -11.67 -13.19 -16.88
C TYR A 156 -10.65 -14.31 -16.81
N PHE A 157 -10.37 -14.82 -15.60
CA PHE A 157 -9.38 -15.87 -15.34
C PHE A 157 -10.01 -17.26 -15.19
N ASN A 158 -11.24 -17.47 -15.69
CA ASN A 158 -12.00 -18.71 -15.49
C ASN A 158 -11.24 -19.97 -15.90
N ASP A 159 -10.41 -19.87 -16.95
CA ASP A 159 -9.65 -21.01 -17.51
C ASP A 159 -8.23 -21.10 -16.92
N VAL A 160 -7.85 -20.24 -15.96
CA VAL A 160 -6.55 -20.26 -15.33
C VAL A 160 -6.63 -20.99 -13.99
N SER A 161 -6.32 -22.29 -14.01
CA SER A 161 -6.39 -23.13 -12.82
C SER A 161 -5.55 -22.57 -11.66
N GLY A 162 -6.15 -22.47 -10.48
CA GLY A 162 -5.50 -22.04 -9.25
C GLY A 162 -5.25 -20.52 -9.12
N PHE A 163 -5.67 -19.70 -10.09
CA PHE A 163 -5.49 -18.26 -9.98
C PHE A 163 -6.36 -17.66 -8.85
N ASP A 164 -7.59 -18.10 -8.72
CA ASP A 164 -8.51 -17.72 -7.64
C ASP A 164 -8.00 -18.10 -6.25
N GLN A 165 -7.24 -19.22 -6.15
CA GLN A 165 -6.65 -19.69 -4.90
C GLN A 165 -5.57 -18.74 -4.33
N ILE A 166 -4.98 -17.88 -5.15
CA ILE A 166 -3.97 -16.91 -4.70
C ILE A 166 -4.55 -15.99 -3.63
N ALA A 167 -5.74 -15.46 -3.82
CA ALA A 167 -6.38 -14.57 -2.85
C ALA A 167 -7.44 -15.26 -1.98
N LEU A 168 -8.26 -16.14 -2.56
CA LEU A 168 -9.44 -16.70 -1.90
C LEU A 168 -9.19 -18.09 -1.28
N GLY A 169 -8.21 -18.85 -1.78
CA GLY A 169 -7.83 -20.13 -1.16
C GLY A 169 -7.48 -19.95 0.31
N SER A 170 -7.50 -21.02 1.07
CA SER A 170 -7.19 -21.00 2.50
C SER A 170 -6.32 -22.19 2.90
N LEU A 171 -5.00 -22.02 2.81
CA LEU A 171 -4.04 -23.02 3.27
C LEU A 171 -4.19 -23.33 4.77
N ILE A 172 -4.53 -22.31 5.57
CA ILE A 172 -4.80 -22.52 7.00
C ILE A 172 -6.10 -23.30 7.19
N GLY A 173 -7.15 -23.00 6.41
CA GLY A 173 -8.43 -23.69 6.47
C GLY A 173 -8.37 -25.15 6.07
N GLU A 174 -7.43 -25.54 5.21
CA GLU A 174 -7.18 -26.94 4.88
C GLU A 174 -6.64 -27.73 6.09
N VAL A 175 -5.82 -27.07 6.93
CA VAL A 175 -5.24 -27.68 8.15
C VAL A 175 -6.17 -27.49 9.36
N ILE A 176 -6.80 -26.33 9.47
CA ILE A 176 -7.70 -25.96 10.57
C ILE A 176 -9.02 -25.47 9.98
N PRO A 177 -10.01 -26.35 9.72
CA PRO A 177 -11.27 -26.00 9.07
C PRO A 177 -12.09 -24.93 9.82
N SER A 178 -11.89 -24.79 11.12
CA SER A 178 -12.54 -23.75 11.94
C SER A 178 -12.00 -22.34 11.66
N LEU A 179 -10.83 -22.19 10.98
CA LEU A 179 -10.14 -20.91 10.76
C LEU A 179 -9.78 -20.73 9.27
N PRO A 180 -10.74 -20.51 8.38
CA PRO A 180 -10.48 -20.35 6.94
C PRO A 180 -9.96 -18.93 6.63
N ILE A 181 -8.71 -18.65 7.01
CA ILE A 181 -8.06 -17.39 6.68
C ILE A 181 -7.68 -17.41 5.19
N PRO A 182 -8.12 -16.43 4.38
CA PRO A 182 -7.78 -16.36 2.96
C PRO A 182 -6.27 -16.22 2.74
N ASN A 183 -5.75 -16.87 1.70
CA ASN A 183 -4.33 -16.82 1.35
C ASN A 183 -3.83 -15.39 1.09
N GLY A 184 -4.70 -14.50 0.58
CA GLY A 184 -4.37 -13.10 0.42
C GLY A 184 -3.89 -12.43 1.71
N VAL A 185 -4.46 -12.82 2.87
CA VAL A 185 -4.05 -12.31 4.19
C VAL A 185 -2.64 -12.78 4.53
N LEU A 186 -2.32 -14.05 4.23
CA LEU A 186 -0.97 -14.59 4.42
C LEU A 186 0.05 -13.86 3.55
N ILE A 187 -0.32 -13.58 2.29
CA ILE A 187 0.51 -12.80 1.37
C ILE A 187 0.74 -11.39 1.90
N LEU A 188 -0.29 -10.72 2.43
CA LEU A 188 -0.14 -9.39 3.05
C LEU A 188 0.91 -9.41 4.17
N PHE A 189 0.80 -10.36 5.11
CA PHE A 189 1.74 -10.45 6.23
C PHE A 189 3.14 -10.85 5.76
N LEU A 190 3.27 -11.74 4.77
CA LEU A 190 4.56 -12.08 4.17
C LEU A 190 5.20 -10.84 3.53
N VAL A 191 4.47 -10.09 2.72
CA VAL A 191 4.94 -8.84 2.11
C VAL A 191 5.32 -7.83 3.20
N ALA A 192 4.52 -7.70 4.26
CA ALA A 192 4.82 -6.81 5.37
C ALA A 192 6.14 -7.19 6.08
N ILE A 193 6.36 -8.48 6.35
CA ILE A 193 7.60 -8.97 6.98
C ILE A 193 8.79 -8.72 6.07
N VAL A 194 8.70 -9.11 4.80
CA VAL A 194 9.79 -8.90 3.81
C VAL A 194 10.10 -7.42 3.68
N CYS A 195 9.08 -6.56 3.50
CA CYS A 195 9.27 -5.12 3.38
C CYS A 195 9.78 -4.47 4.68
N ALA A 196 9.39 -4.98 5.85
CA ALA A 196 9.95 -4.53 7.13
C ALA A 196 11.44 -4.88 7.24
N VAL A 197 11.86 -6.07 6.81
CA VAL A 197 13.27 -6.46 6.76
C VAL A 197 14.02 -5.59 5.74
N VAL A 198 13.47 -5.41 4.53
CA VAL A 198 14.06 -4.55 3.50
C VAL A 198 14.25 -3.13 4.03
N LEU A 199 13.23 -2.55 4.64
CA LEU A 199 13.26 -1.18 5.15
C LEU A 199 14.25 -1.01 6.31
N ASN A 200 14.36 -2.00 7.22
CA ASN A 200 15.17 -1.86 8.44
C ASN A 200 16.60 -2.41 8.31
N LYS A 201 16.85 -3.35 7.39
CA LYS A 201 18.11 -4.12 7.37
C LYS A 201 18.92 -3.97 6.08
N THR A 202 18.35 -3.42 5.00
CA THR A 202 19.05 -3.35 3.70
C THR A 202 19.54 -1.94 3.36
N ALA A 203 20.35 -1.85 2.31
CA ALA A 203 20.81 -0.57 1.76
C ALA A 203 19.62 0.27 1.23
N LEU A 204 18.63 -0.40 0.59
CA LEU A 204 17.44 0.26 0.08
C LEU A 204 16.72 1.02 1.20
N GLY A 205 16.47 0.39 2.34
CA GLY A 205 15.82 1.04 3.47
C GLY A 205 16.65 2.17 4.07
N ARG A 206 17.97 1.99 4.22
CA ARG A 206 18.85 3.07 4.72
C ARG A 206 18.78 4.31 3.83
N TYR A 207 18.86 4.13 2.51
CA TYR A 207 18.77 5.26 1.59
C TYR A 207 17.36 5.83 1.48
N THR A 208 16.31 5.02 1.65
CA THR A 208 14.92 5.49 1.74
C THR A 208 14.77 6.52 2.88
N TYR A 209 15.24 6.20 4.09
CA TYR A 209 15.21 7.12 5.23
C TYR A 209 16.14 8.33 5.04
N ALA A 210 17.35 8.09 4.54
CA ALA A 210 18.33 9.15 4.38
C ALA A 210 17.86 10.22 3.35
N LEU A 211 17.33 9.78 2.20
CA LEU A 211 16.77 10.66 1.17
C LEU A 211 15.64 11.54 1.69
N GLY A 212 14.74 10.95 2.47
CA GLY A 212 13.62 11.70 3.04
C GLY A 212 14.01 12.59 4.22
N SER A 213 15.13 12.31 4.87
CA SER A 213 15.61 13.13 5.97
C SER A 213 16.35 14.38 5.46
N ASN A 214 17.29 14.20 4.53
CA ASN A 214 17.99 15.30 3.86
C ASN A 214 18.67 14.82 2.58
N GLU A 215 18.01 15.02 1.44
CA GLU A 215 18.49 14.60 0.12
C GLU A 215 19.85 15.25 -0.24
N GLU A 216 20.03 16.52 0.11
CA GLU A 216 21.26 17.26 -0.21
C GLU A 216 22.46 16.69 0.56
N ALA A 217 22.27 16.38 1.86
CA ALA A 217 23.33 15.74 2.65
C ALA A 217 23.71 14.36 2.10
N VAL A 218 22.73 13.57 1.62
CA VAL A 218 22.97 12.29 0.96
C VAL A 218 23.77 12.47 -0.33
N ARG A 219 23.45 13.48 -1.11
CA ARG A 219 24.19 13.81 -2.35
C ARG A 219 25.63 14.20 -2.06
N LEU A 220 25.84 15.07 -1.07
CA LEU A 220 27.17 15.51 -0.64
C LEU A 220 28.03 14.38 -0.06
N SER A 221 27.43 13.32 0.47
CA SER A 221 28.13 12.11 0.92
C SER A 221 28.55 11.17 -0.22
N GLY A 222 28.37 11.55 -1.49
CA GLY A 222 28.79 10.78 -2.67
C GLY A 222 27.81 9.69 -3.11
N VAL A 223 26.62 9.60 -2.51
CA VAL A 223 25.60 8.62 -2.88
C VAL A 223 24.84 9.07 -4.13
N ASN A 224 24.63 8.14 -5.07
CA ASN A 224 23.85 8.41 -6.28
C ASN A 224 22.35 8.46 -5.95
N VAL A 225 21.84 9.64 -5.60
CA VAL A 225 20.44 9.91 -5.25
C VAL A 225 19.50 9.47 -6.36
N ASN A 226 19.84 9.78 -7.63
CA ASN A 226 18.98 9.46 -8.77
C ASN A 226 18.80 7.95 -8.92
N PHE A 227 19.85 7.17 -8.79
CA PHE A 227 19.79 5.71 -8.84
C PHE A 227 18.86 5.15 -7.76
N TRP A 228 19.03 5.59 -6.50
CA TRP A 228 18.24 5.07 -5.39
C TRP A 228 16.76 5.47 -5.50
N LYS A 229 16.45 6.68 -5.97
CA LYS A 229 15.06 7.07 -6.25
C LYS A 229 14.43 6.14 -7.28
N VAL A 230 15.09 5.88 -8.41
CA VAL A 230 14.57 4.95 -9.44
C VAL A 230 14.35 3.56 -8.86
N VAL A 231 15.29 3.04 -8.07
CA VAL A 231 15.17 1.72 -7.43
C VAL A 231 13.99 1.67 -6.46
N ILE A 232 13.77 2.72 -5.66
CA ILE A 232 12.65 2.79 -4.70
C ILE A 232 11.31 2.80 -5.43
N TYR A 233 11.15 3.59 -6.50
CA TYR A 233 9.94 3.61 -7.32
C TYR A 233 9.69 2.28 -8.04
N ALA A 234 10.74 1.65 -8.59
CA ALA A 234 10.64 0.33 -9.22
C ALA A 234 10.24 -0.76 -8.21
N PHE A 235 10.81 -0.73 -7.01
CA PHE A 235 10.47 -1.65 -5.94
C PHE A 235 9.01 -1.46 -5.47
N SER A 236 8.59 -0.21 -5.26
CA SER A 236 7.19 0.12 -4.95
C SER A 236 6.24 -0.37 -6.04
N GLY A 237 6.58 -0.15 -7.32
CA GLY A 237 5.80 -0.63 -8.45
C GLY A 237 5.65 -2.16 -8.48
N SER A 238 6.69 -2.92 -8.13
CA SER A 238 6.58 -4.38 -8.05
C SER A 238 5.64 -4.83 -6.92
N ILE A 239 5.61 -4.11 -5.79
CA ILE A 239 4.66 -4.37 -4.70
C ILE A 239 3.23 -4.05 -5.15
N CYS A 240 3.01 -2.96 -5.91
CA CYS A 240 1.71 -2.68 -6.53
C CYS A 240 1.27 -3.81 -7.45
N GLY A 241 2.21 -4.48 -8.14
CA GLY A 241 1.95 -5.70 -8.91
C GLY A 241 1.36 -6.83 -8.07
N ILE A 242 1.86 -7.04 -6.85
CA ILE A 242 1.28 -8.03 -5.91
C ILE A 242 -0.17 -7.65 -5.57
N ALA A 243 -0.44 -6.38 -5.28
CA ALA A 243 -1.81 -5.91 -5.04
C ALA A 243 -2.73 -6.15 -6.25
N GLY A 244 -2.19 -5.96 -7.49
CA GLY A 244 -2.89 -6.24 -8.74
C GLY A 244 -3.27 -7.71 -8.90
N LEU A 245 -2.37 -8.62 -8.59
CA LEU A 245 -2.65 -10.05 -8.60
C LEU A 245 -3.69 -10.44 -7.55
N LEU A 246 -3.61 -9.87 -6.35
CA LEU A 246 -4.55 -10.15 -5.26
C LEU A 246 -5.97 -9.67 -5.60
N ILE A 247 -6.13 -8.46 -6.13
CA ILE A 247 -7.47 -7.97 -6.51
C ILE A 247 -8.02 -8.72 -7.71
N ALA A 248 -7.19 -9.06 -8.71
CA ALA A 248 -7.61 -9.82 -9.87
C ALA A 248 -8.01 -11.26 -9.50
N SER A 249 -7.24 -11.92 -8.63
CA SER A 249 -7.56 -13.24 -8.08
C SER A 249 -8.88 -13.23 -7.27
N ARG A 250 -9.06 -12.21 -6.42
CA ARG A 250 -10.28 -12.04 -5.62
C ARG A 250 -11.54 -11.83 -6.48
N LEU A 251 -11.44 -11.07 -7.57
CA LEU A 251 -12.55 -10.77 -8.47
C LEU A 251 -12.68 -11.81 -9.60
N ASN A 252 -11.72 -12.71 -9.71
CA ASN A 252 -11.54 -13.62 -10.84
C ASN A 252 -11.55 -12.90 -12.20
N SER A 253 -11.18 -11.61 -12.18
CA SER A 253 -11.15 -10.76 -13.38
C SER A 253 -10.21 -9.57 -13.22
N ALA A 254 -9.57 -9.16 -14.31
CA ALA A 254 -8.86 -7.90 -14.44
C ALA A 254 -9.79 -6.84 -15.03
N GLN A 255 -10.17 -5.87 -14.24
CA GLN A 255 -11.11 -4.80 -14.64
C GLN A 255 -10.33 -3.51 -14.91
N PRO A 256 -10.26 -3.00 -16.16
CA PRO A 256 -9.37 -1.90 -16.52
C PRO A 256 -9.77 -0.54 -15.94
N ALA A 257 -11.02 -0.38 -15.50
CA ALA A 257 -11.52 0.85 -14.88
C ALA A 257 -11.39 0.89 -13.35
N LEU A 258 -10.94 -0.21 -12.73
CA LEU A 258 -10.73 -0.31 -11.29
C LEU A 258 -9.50 0.52 -10.86
N GLY A 259 -9.32 0.70 -9.57
CA GLY A 259 -8.07 1.19 -8.95
C GLY A 259 -8.06 2.67 -8.64
N GLN A 260 -8.88 3.49 -9.30
CA GLN A 260 -8.98 4.91 -8.97
C GLN A 260 -9.61 5.10 -7.57
N GLY A 261 -8.93 5.87 -6.71
CA GLY A 261 -9.30 6.08 -5.31
C GLY A 261 -8.49 5.22 -4.32
N TYR A 262 -8.00 4.05 -4.73
CA TYR A 262 -7.16 3.21 -3.87
C TYR A 262 -5.85 3.88 -3.46
N GLU A 263 -5.33 4.81 -4.27
CA GLU A 263 -4.16 5.62 -3.91
C GLU A 263 -4.43 6.47 -2.68
N LEU A 264 -5.63 7.03 -2.56
CA LEU A 264 -6.01 7.86 -1.42
C LEU A 264 -6.16 7.03 -0.15
N ASP A 265 -6.79 5.86 -0.25
CA ASP A 265 -6.93 4.92 0.86
C ASP A 265 -5.55 4.42 1.35
N ALA A 266 -4.63 4.13 0.41
CA ALA A 266 -3.28 3.72 0.72
C ALA A 266 -2.48 4.84 1.44
N ILE A 267 -2.53 6.08 0.92
CA ILE A 267 -1.88 7.23 1.55
C ILE A 267 -2.48 7.50 2.94
N ALA A 268 -3.81 7.46 3.08
CA ALA A 268 -4.47 7.60 4.36
C ALA A 268 -3.97 6.55 5.37
N ALA A 269 -3.91 5.29 4.97
CA ALA A 269 -3.40 4.20 5.81
C ALA A 269 -1.95 4.45 6.26
N VAL A 270 -1.09 4.93 5.36
CA VAL A 270 0.32 5.24 5.65
C VAL A 270 0.44 6.38 6.66
N VAL A 271 -0.32 7.47 6.47
CA VAL A 271 -0.27 8.66 7.35
C VAL A 271 -0.89 8.36 8.72
N ILE A 272 -2.05 7.73 8.77
CA ILE A 272 -2.69 7.28 10.02
C ILE A 272 -1.77 6.32 10.78
N GLY A 273 -1.05 5.46 10.04
CA GLY A 273 -0.02 4.54 10.58
C GLY A 273 1.22 5.23 11.13
N GLY A 274 1.35 6.56 10.93
CA GLY A 274 2.41 7.39 11.51
C GLY A 274 3.64 7.59 10.64
N THR A 275 3.55 7.34 9.36
CA THR A 275 4.58 7.75 8.39
C THR A 275 4.38 9.22 8.05
N SER A 276 5.45 10.00 8.09
CA SER A 276 5.40 11.43 7.84
C SER A 276 5.46 11.76 6.35
N LEU A 277 4.54 12.60 5.87
CA LEU A 277 4.53 13.10 4.48
C LEU A 277 5.74 13.97 4.14
N SER A 278 6.42 14.54 5.13
CA SER A 278 7.65 15.28 4.89
C SER A 278 8.89 14.38 4.83
N GLY A 279 8.70 13.07 4.94
CA GLY A 279 9.76 12.08 4.81
C GLY A 279 10.58 11.81 6.07
N GLY A 280 11.55 10.91 5.94
CA GLY A 280 12.51 10.53 6.97
C GLY A 280 11.97 9.66 8.11
N VAL A 281 10.65 9.50 8.23
CA VAL A 281 10.02 8.75 9.32
C VAL A 281 8.87 7.89 8.79
N GLY A 282 8.85 6.62 9.19
CA GLY A 282 7.77 5.70 8.84
C GLY A 282 8.10 4.26 9.26
N THR A 283 7.10 3.40 9.33
CA THR A 283 7.30 1.96 9.65
C THR A 283 6.22 1.11 9.00
N ILE A 284 6.60 -0.08 8.52
CA ILE A 284 5.64 -1.04 7.93
C ILE A 284 4.58 -1.47 8.94
N LEU A 285 4.95 -1.68 10.21
CA LEU A 285 3.97 -2.04 11.24
C LEU A 285 2.89 -0.96 11.42
N GLY A 286 3.32 0.32 11.48
CA GLY A 286 2.37 1.43 11.54
C GLY A 286 1.44 1.45 10.34
N THR A 287 1.99 1.30 9.13
CA THR A 287 1.22 1.23 7.88
C THR A 287 0.17 0.12 7.90
N ILE A 288 0.52 -1.09 8.39
CA ILE A 288 -0.45 -2.19 8.51
C ILE A 288 -1.58 -1.84 9.48
N ILE A 289 -1.27 -1.24 10.62
CA ILE A 289 -2.30 -0.79 11.57
C ILE A 289 -3.22 0.25 10.89
N GLY A 290 -2.65 1.21 10.15
CA GLY A 290 -3.42 2.19 9.38
C GLY A 290 -4.29 1.55 8.29
N ALA A 291 -3.80 0.53 7.60
CA ALA A 291 -4.57 -0.21 6.61
C ALA A 291 -5.77 -0.94 7.24
N PHE A 292 -5.61 -1.52 8.43
CA PHE A 292 -6.72 -2.08 9.19
C PHE A 292 -7.73 -1.02 9.61
N ILE A 293 -7.27 0.15 10.07
CA ILE A 293 -8.15 1.27 10.43
C ILE A 293 -9.02 1.67 9.22
N MET A 294 -8.42 1.86 8.05
CA MET A 294 -9.15 2.22 6.82
C MET A 294 -10.15 1.14 6.43
N SER A 295 -9.74 -0.13 6.44
CA SER A 295 -10.61 -1.25 6.07
C SER A 295 -11.78 -1.43 7.05
N VAL A 296 -11.54 -1.31 8.35
CA VAL A 296 -12.57 -1.39 9.40
C VAL A 296 -13.55 -0.22 9.26
N LEU A 297 -13.07 0.98 9.00
CA LEU A 297 -13.90 2.16 8.80
C LEU A 297 -14.82 2.00 7.59
N ILE A 298 -14.25 1.70 6.42
CA ILE A 298 -15.02 1.54 5.17
C ILE A 298 -16.03 0.39 5.31
N ASN A 299 -15.61 -0.73 5.90
CA ASN A 299 -16.50 -1.88 6.12
C ASN A 299 -17.63 -1.53 7.13
N GLY A 300 -17.29 -0.89 8.25
CA GLY A 300 -18.29 -0.48 9.25
C GLY A 300 -19.35 0.48 8.68
N LEU A 301 -18.92 1.48 7.89
CA LEU A 301 -19.85 2.39 7.21
C LEU A 301 -20.74 1.65 6.22
N ARG A 302 -20.21 0.66 5.50
CA ARG A 302 -20.97 -0.19 4.58
C ARG A 302 -22.02 -1.03 5.31
N ILE A 303 -21.69 -1.65 6.44
CA ILE A 303 -22.63 -2.40 7.28
C ILE A 303 -23.74 -1.50 7.83
N MET A 304 -23.42 -0.25 8.10
CA MET A 304 -24.41 0.76 8.50
C MET A 304 -25.26 1.26 7.33
N SER A 305 -25.06 0.73 6.13
CA SER A 305 -25.75 1.15 4.89
C SER A 305 -25.53 2.63 4.56
N VAL A 306 -24.39 3.18 4.96
CA VAL A 306 -23.99 4.55 4.57
C VAL A 306 -23.70 4.55 3.06
N ALA A 307 -24.32 5.46 2.32
CA ALA A 307 -24.13 5.58 0.89
C ALA A 307 -22.66 5.87 0.54
N GLN A 308 -22.19 5.37 -0.61
CA GLN A 308 -20.78 5.44 -1.01
C GLN A 308 -20.27 6.88 -1.09
N GLU A 309 -21.12 7.81 -1.49
CA GLU A 309 -20.79 9.23 -1.56
C GLU A 309 -20.39 9.80 -0.20
N TRP A 310 -21.12 9.44 0.85
CA TRP A 310 -20.79 9.82 2.22
C TRP A 310 -19.52 9.13 2.74
N GLN A 311 -19.28 7.87 2.33
CA GLN A 311 -18.01 7.19 2.66
C GLN A 311 -16.82 7.97 2.08
N MET A 312 -16.93 8.45 0.82
CA MET A 312 -15.88 9.27 0.18
C MET A 312 -15.66 10.60 0.94
N VAL A 313 -16.74 11.30 1.34
CA VAL A 313 -16.64 12.55 2.14
C VAL A 313 -15.91 12.29 3.46
N LEU A 314 -16.29 11.23 4.18
CA LEU A 314 -15.67 10.88 5.45
C LEU A 314 -14.21 10.50 5.29
N THR A 315 -13.87 9.72 4.28
CA THR A 315 -12.47 9.38 3.97
C THR A 315 -11.64 10.63 3.68
N GLY A 316 -12.16 11.57 2.88
CA GLY A 316 -11.50 12.84 2.60
C GLY A 316 -11.26 13.68 3.87
N LEU A 317 -12.24 13.78 4.75
CA LEU A 317 -12.10 14.46 6.05
C LEU A 317 -11.04 13.81 6.92
N ILE A 318 -11.01 12.48 6.99
CA ILE A 318 -10.02 11.72 7.76
C ILE A 318 -8.61 11.98 7.23
N ILE A 319 -8.41 12.02 5.92
CA ILE A 319 -7.10 12.32 5.32
C ILE A 319 -6.65 13.73 5.72
N ILE A 320 -7.52 14.74 5.61
CA ILE A 320 -7.20 16.12 5.98
C ILE A 320 -6.83 16.20 7.48
N LEU A 321 -7.60 15.56 8.35
CA LEU A 321 -7.33 15.55 9.80
C LEU A 321 -6.03 14.81 10.13
N ALA A 322 -5.73 13.69 9.44
CA ALA A 322 -4.50 12.95 9.64
C ALA A 322 -3.27 13.79 9.25
N VAL A 323 -3.31 14.47 8.11
CA VAL A 323 -2.24 15.36 7.66
C VAL A 323 -2.09 16.58 8.59
N TYR A 324 -3.21 17.16 9.02
CA TYR A 324 -3.20 18.29 9.96
C TYR A 324 -2.53 17.92 11.29
N THR A 325 -2.86 16.75 11.82
CA THR A 325 -2.25 16.24 13.07
C THR A 325 -0.77 15.91 12.91
N ASP A 326 -0.33 15.43 11.72
CA ASP A 326 1.10 15.23 11.43
C ASP A 326 1.85 16.57 11.44
N ASN A 327 1.29 17.60 10.81
CA ASN A 327 1.89 18.94 10.77
C ASN A 327 1.98 19.61 12.17
N LEU A 328 0.94 19.49 13.00
CA LEU A 328 0.96 20.02 14.36
C LEU A 328 2.09 19.44 15.21
N ARG A 329 2.30 18.13 15.09
CA ARG A 329 3.34 17.41 15.86
C ARG A 329 4.78 17.80 15.49
N ARG A 330 4.97 18.36 14.31
CA ARG A 330 6.30 18.82 13.84
C ARG A 330 6.65 20.20 14.35
N ASN A 331 5.66 21.02 14.63
CA ASN A 331 5.83 22.38 15.09
C ASN A 331 5.94 22.46 16.63
N THR A 332 5.74 21.32 17.32
CA THR A 332 5.96 21.14 18.77
C THR A 332 7.19 20.27 19.03
#